data_ec2b6a870ddaa37a31d7b9230b44e13f
#
_entry.id   ec2b6a870ddaa37a31d7b9230b44e13f
#
_cell.length_a   1.000
_cell.length_b   1.000
_cell.length_c   1.000
_cell.angle_alpha   90.00
_cell.angle_beta   90.00
_cell.angle_gamma   90.00
#
_symmetry.space_group_name_H-M   'P 1'
#
loop_
_entity.id
_entity.type
_entity.pdbx_description
1 polymer ?
#
loop_
_entity_poly.entity_id
_entity_poly.type
_entity_poly.pdbx_seq_one_letter_code
_entity_poly.pdbx_strand_id
1 'polypeptide(L)'
;YKRQIIHCLFRAMETPIPEDFREINYDKKNVRTIFQDVDSTVPYAELVAQRYALEAALMTAVENGNVVKALESWNELHNSVAFLKRLGQTLESARVSAAITRTVIRIGAMHAGIPPIVNDQLSSASASIIWDARTIDEINQEHERLIREYCQTIRRKKTTDYSHLTISALYYLEHSYAQAVTVQSMAAELDVSPNHLISQFKKEVGVTPLAYLNRIRMQHAAHSLAHSRAPIHEIAESVGIMDANYFVKRFKAEFQDTPSQYRAKYYQ
;
A
#
# COMPACT_ATOMS: atom_id res chain seq x y z
N TYR A 1 11.08 -3.03 30.48
CA TYR A 1 10.04 -2.40 29.63
C TYR A 1 9.53 -3.37 28.56
N LYS A 2 10.39 -3.99 27.70
CA LYS A 2 9.95 -4.93 26.64
C LYS A 2 9.32 -6.21 27.19
N ARG A 3 9.85 -6.79 28.27
CA ARG A 3 9.25 -7.95 28.94
C ARG A 3 7.86 -7.65 29.50
N GLN A 4 7.64 -6.42 30.00
CA GLN A 4 6.33 -6.01 30.51
C GLN A 4 5.29 -5.85 29.39
N ILE A 5 5.68 -5.34 28.22
CA ILE A 5 4.78 -5.20 27.05
C ILE A 5 4.37 -6.58 26.52
N ILE A 6 5.34 -7.50 26.35
CA ILE A 6 5.06 -8.88 25.91
C ILE A 6 4.17 -9.60 26.93
N HIS A 7 4.44 -9.45 28.22
CA HIS A 7 3.63 -10.04 29.30
C HIS A 7 2.19 -9.48 29.32
N CYS A 8 2.03 -8.17 29.06
CA CYS A 8 0.71 -7.55 28.94
C CYS A 8 -0.06 -8.04 27.72
N LEU A 9 0.60 -8.21 26.56
CA LEU A 9 -0.03 -8.72 25.35
C LEU A 9 -0.51 -10.16 25.52
N PHE A 10 0.32 -11.06 26.03
CA PHE A 10 -0.07 -12.46 26.26
C PHE A 10 -1.15 -12.59 27.34
N ARG A 11 -1.13 -11.73 28.38
CA ARG A 11 -2.18 -11.68 29.41
C ARG A 11 -3.51 -11.19 28.87
N ALA A 12 -3.48 -10.21 27.94
CA ALA A 12 -4.68 -9.72 27.26
C ALA A 12 -5.30 -10.76 26.30
N MET A 13 -4.49 -11.69 25.79
CA MET A 13 -4.92 -12.77 24.88
C MET A 13 -5.25 -14.07 25.60
N GLU A 14 -5.14 -14.14 26.95
CA GLU A 14 -5.32 -15.35 27.76
C GLU A 14 -4.50 -16.57 27.29
N THR A 15 -3.41 -16.34 26.56
CA THR A 15 -2.54 -17.39 26.04
C THR A 15 -1.28 -17.55 26.89
N PRO A 16 -0.82 -18.78 27.19
CA PRO A 16 0.45 -18.99 27.88
C PRO A 16 1.62 -18.52 27.00
N ILE A 17 2.61 -17.87 27.61
CA ILE A 17 3.82 -17.43 26.90
C ILE A 17 4.59 -18.69 26.48
N PRO A 18 4.82 -18.93 25.18
CA PRO A 18 5.63 -20.07 24.71
C PRO A 18 7.01 -20.11 25.37
N GLU A 19 7.54 -21.32 25.64
CA GLU A 19 8.82 -21.48 26.37
C GLU A 19 10.02 -20.88 25.61
N ASP A 20 10.01 -20.94 24.30
CA ASP A 20 11.00 -20.34 23.40
C ASP A 20 11.08 -18.80 23.49
N PHE A 21 10.01 -18.12 23.95
CA PHE A 21 10.06 -16.68 24.26
C PHE A 21 10.73 -16.35 25.60
N ARG A 22 10.98 -17.35 26.45
CA ARG A 22 11.61 -17.14 27.77
C ARG A 22 13.12 -16.99 27.68
N GLU A 23 13.77 -17.48 26.62
CA GLU A 23 15.22 -17.54 26.44
C GLU A 23 15.82 -16.62 25.37
N ILE A 24 15.16 -15.55 24.96
CA ILE A 24 15.87 -14.53 24.19
C ILE A 24 16.87 -13.84 25.14
N ASN A 25 18.00 -14.47 25.30
CA ASN A 25 19.17 -13.85 25.91
C ASN A 25 19.68 -12.78 24.95
N TYR A 26 19.21 -11.56 25.18
CA TYR A 26 19.84 -10.39 24.58
C TYR A 26 21.25 -10.31 25.20
N ASP A 27 22.25 -10.74 24.42
CA ASP A 27 23.64 -10.49 24.78
C ASP A 27 23.86 -8.97 24.82
N LYS A 28 23.90 -8.45 26.04
CA LYS A 28 24.13 -7.02 26.32
C LYS A 28 25.45 -6.50 25.73
N LYS A 29 26.38 -7.40 25.39
CA LYS A 29 27.66 -7.04 24.75
C LYS A 29 27.45 -6.59 23.31
N ASN A 30 26.59 -7.27 22.53
CA ASN A 30 26.34 -6.91 21.12
C ASN A 30 25.58 -5.58 20.96
N VAL A 31 24.73 -5.20 21.91
CA VAL A 31 24.03 -3.90 21.85
C VAL A 31 24.99 -2.73 22.10
N ARG A 32 26.04 -2.90 22.89
CA ARG A 32 27.06 -1.86 23.12
C ARG A 32 28.02 -1.69 21.94
N THR A 33 28.36 -2.76 21.25
CA THR A 33 29.31 -2.72 20.11
C THR A 33 28.76 -1.94 18.93
N ILE A 34 27.45 -1.96 18.69
CA ILE A 34 26.81 -1.19 17.61
C ILE A 34 26.94 0.33 17.85
N PHE A 35 27.18 0.78 19.08
CA PHE A 35 27.26 2.20 19.43
C PHE A 35 28.69 2.71 19.65
N GLN A 36 29.72 1.85 19.66
CA GLN A 36 31.10 2.24 19.96
C GLN A 36 31.92 2.71 18.76
N ASP A 37 31.51 2.38 17.51
CA ASP A 37 32.22 2.79 16.28
C ASP A 37 31.72 4.11 15.67
N VAL A 38 31.04 4.93 16.43
CA VAL A 38 30.60 6.25 15.98
C VAL A 38 31.68 7.28 16.32
N ASP A 39 32.70 7.34 15.48
CA ASP A 39 33.58 8.52 15.38
C ASP A 39 32.80 9.69 14.75
N SER A 40 31.79 10.18 15.44
CA SER A 40 30.99 11.32 15.02
C SER A 40 31.24 12.49 15.98
N THR A 41 31.64 13.58 15.42
CA THR A 41 31.72 14.89 16.10
C THR A 41 30.35 15.38 16.62
N VAL A 42 29.25 14.66 16.26
CA VAL A 42 27.88 14.99 16.64
C VAL A 42 27.43 14.13 17.82
N PRO A 43 26.90 14.73 18.90
CA PRO A 43 26.38 14.01 20.04
C PRO A 43 25.26 13.05 19.68
N TYR A 44 25.24 11.86 20.31
CA TYR A 44 24.21 10.82 20.05
C TYR A 44 22.78 11.36 20.19
N ALA A 45 22.53 12.19 21.21
CA ALA A 45 21.21 12.79 21.43
C ALA A 45 20.73 13.64 20.22
N GLU A 46 21.66 14.34 19.59
CA GLU A 46 21.37 15.17 18.40
C GLU A 46 21.05 14.30 17.18
N LEU A 47 21.79 13.21 16.95
CA LEU A 47 21.49 12.22 15.90
C LEU A 47 20.10 11.58 16.09
N VAL A 48 19.73 11.27 17.34
CA VAL A 48 18.40 10.75 17.66
C VAL A 48 17.33 11.80 17.36
N ALA A 49 17.53 13.03 17.82
CA ALA A 49 16.57 14.12 17.58
C ALA A 49 16.37 14.40 16.09
N GLN A 50 17.46 14.42 15.32
CA GLN A 50 17.41 14.59 13.86
C GLN A 50 16.60 13.49 13.16
N ARG A 51 16.83 12.22 13.54
CA ARG A 51 16.06 11.10 12.99
C ARG A 51 14.57 11.23 13.26
N TYR A 52 14.18 11.52 14.51
CA TYR A 52 12.76 11.70 14.84
C TYR A 52 12.14 12.90 14.10
N ALA A 53 12.90 13.97 13.87
CA ALA A 53 12.43 15.09 13.07
C ALA A 53 12.17 14.70 11.60
N LEU A 54 13.06 13.89 11.00
CA LEU A 54 12.89 13.38 9.63
C LEU A 54 11.72 12.40 9.52
N GLU A 55 11.55 11.50 10.50
CA GLU A 55 10.38 10.60 10.57
C GLU A 55 9.07 11.40 10.66
N ALA A 56 9.03 12.46 11.49
CA ALA A 56 7.88 13.33 11.62
C ALA A 56 7.61 14.15 10.34
N ALA A 57 8.65 14.60 9.65
CA ALA A 57 8.53 15.29 8.36
C ALA A 57 7.92 14.39 7.28
N LEU A 58 8.40 13.16 7.17
CA LEU A 58 7.83 12.14 6.26
C LEU A 58 6.37 11.87 6.59
N MET A 59 6.05 11.61 7.85
CA MET A 59 4.69 11.37 8.31
C MET A 59 3.74 12.52 7.95
N THR A 60 4.14 13.75 8.24
CA THR A 60 3.37 14.96 7.94
C THR A 60 3.20 15.17 6.44
N ALA A 61 4.23 14.92 5.64
CA ALA A 61 4.16 15.03 4.19
C ALA A 61 3.17 14.01 3.59
N VAL A 62 3.18 12.76 4.09
CA VAL A 62 2.20 11.72 3.71
C VAL A 62 0.79 12.12 4.14
N GLU A 63 0.58 12.52 5.39
CA GLU A 63 -0.72 12.99 5.91
C GLU A 63 -1.33 14.10 5.04
N ASN A 64 -0.49 14.95 4.51
CA ASN A 64 -0.92 16.02 3.60
C ASN A 64 -1.10 15.54 2.14
N GLY A 65 -0.73 14.33 1.80
CA GLY A 65 -0.77 13.81 0.44
C GLY A 65 0.24 14.50 -0.49
N ASN A 66 1.31 15.08 0.07
CA ASN A 66 2.32 15.81 -0.70
C ASN A 66 3.42 14.85 -1.16
N VAL A 67 3.27 14.32 -2.38
CA VAL A 67 4.21 13.35 -2.96
C VAL A 67 5.65 13.88 -2.98
N VAL A 68 5.85 15.13 -3.40
CA VAL A 68 7.20 15.71 -3.54
C VAL A 68 7.88 15.77 -2.18
N LYS A 69 7.24 16.41 -1.20
CA LYS A 69 7.79 16.49 0.15
C LYS A 69 7.96 15.13 0.82
N ALA A 70 7.06 14.18 0.57
CA ALA A 70 7.17 12.85 1.14
C ALA A 70 8.38 12.09 0.59
N LEU A 71 8.65 12.19 -0.71
CA LEU A 71 9.84 11.60 -1.32
C LEU A 71 11.13 12.30 -0.88
N GLU A 72 11.13 13.62 -0.77
CA GLU A 72 12.27 14.38 -0.24
C GLU A 72 12.58 13.96 1.20
N SER A 73 11.59 13.98 2.10
CA SER A 73 11.76 13.59 3.50
C SER A 73 12.18 12.13 3.66
N TRP A 74 11.68 11.24 2.80
CA TRP A 74 12.10 9.84 2.79
C TRP A 74 13.57 9.71 2.35
N ASN A 75 14.01 10.41 1.30
CA ASN A 75 15.39 10.42 0.85
C ASN A 75 16.33 10.98 1.92
N GLU A 76 15.96 12.08 2.57
CA GLU A 76 16.73 12.66 3.66
C GLU A 76 16.85 11.70 4.84
N LEU A 77 15.76 11.04 5.24
CA LEU A 77 15.75 10.03 6.30
C LEU A 77 16.65 8.85 5.93
N HIS A 78 16.49 8.32 4.71
CA HIS A 78 17.22 7.14 4.24
C HIS A 78 18.73 7.38 4.11
N ASN A 79 19.14 8.57 3.68
CA ASN A 79 20.53 8.97 3.52
C ASN A 79 21.14 9.58 4.80
N SER A 80 20.36 9.74 5.88
CA SER A 80 20.87 10.30 7.12
C SER A 80 21.93 9.39 7.75
N VAL A 81 23.02 9.99 8.25
CA VAL A 81 24.11 9.27 8.92
C VAL A 81 23.60 8.43 10.09
N ALA A 82 22.60 8.94 10.81
CA ALA A 82 22.00 8.26 11.96
C ALA A 82 21.26 6.97 11.56
N PHE A 83 20.73 6.90 10.35
CA PHE A 83 20.01 5.75 9.81
C PHE A 83 21.00 4.71 9.27
N LEU A 84 21.95 5.13 8.43
CA LEU A 84 22.94 4.26 7.79
C LEU A 84 23.88 3.57 8.79
N LYS A 85 24.33 4.29 9.81
CA LYS A 85 25.22 3.74 10.85
C LYS A 85 24.55 2.70 11.75
N ARG A 86 23.22 2.79 11.93
CA ARG A 86 22.48 1.89 12.82
C ARG A 86 22.24 0.50 12.24
N LEU A 87 22.05 0.40 10.93
CA LEU A 87 21.52 -0.80 10.29
C LEU A 87 22.49 -1.44 9.30
N GLY A 88 23.59 -0.75 8.93
CA GLY A 88 24.52 -1.22 7.90
C GLY A 88 23.92 -1.13 6.49
N GLN A 89 24.69 -1.55 5.50
CA GLN A 89 24.31 -1.51 4.06
C GLN A 89 24.05 -2.92 3.50
N THR A 90 23.44 -3.78 4.28
CA THR A 90 23.06 -5.12 3.83
C THR A 90 21.61 -5.16 3.39
N LEU A 91 21.25 -6.09 2.52
CA LEU A 91 19.87 -6.30 2.10
C LEU A 91 18.94 -6.58 3.31
N GLU A 92 19.45 -7.29 4.29
CA GLU A 92 18.71 -7.62 5.51
C GLU A 92 18.42 -6.37 6.36
N SER A 93 19.43 -5.51 6.53
CA SER A 93 19.25 -4.24 7.23
C SER A 93 18.31 -3.29 6.47
N ALA A 94 18.33 -3.30 5.14
CA ALA A 94 17.39 -2.55 4.33
C ALA A 94 15.94 -3.02 4.52
N ARG A 95 15.69 -4.34 4.63
CA ARG A 95 14.36 -4.89 4.95
C ARG A 95 13.87 -4.46 6.33
N VAL A 96 14.74 -4.45 7.34
CA VAL A 96 14.39 -3.95 8.69
C VAL A 96 14.04 -2.47 8.66
N SER A 97 14.85 -1.67 7.97
CA SER A 97 14.58 -0.25 7.72
C SER A 97 13.23 -0.02 7.05
N ALA A 98 12.95 -0.82 6.03
CA ALA A 98 11.71 -0.77 5.28
C ALA A 98 10.47 -0.96 6.17
N ALA A 99 10.55 -1.85 7.17
CA ALA A 99 9.45 -2.05 8.11
C ALA A 99 9.19 -0.79 8.96
N ILE A 100 10.25 -0.06 9.36
CA ILE A 100 10.13 1.20 10.10
C ILE A 100 9.51 2.28 9.21
N THR A 101 10.04 2.46 8.00
CA THR A 101 9.55 3.45 7.04
C THR A 101 8.07 3.23 6.71
N ARG A 102 7.67 1.98 6.44
CA ARG A 102 6.26 1.65 6.21
C ARG A 102 5.37 1.99 7.41
N THR A 103 5.87 1.80 8.63
CA THR A 103 5.11 2.15 9.84
C THR A 103 4.88 3.65 9.93
N VAL A 104 5.89 4.47 9.64
CA VAL A 104 5.76 5.94 9.60
C VAL A 104 4.73 6.38 8.55
N ILE A 105 4.81 5.82 7.33
CA ILE A 105 3.86 6.10 6.25
C ILE A 105 2.43 5.72 6.65
N ARG A 106 2.22 4.54 7.25
CA ARG A 106 0.92 4.06 7.73
C ARG A 106 0.32 4.99 8.78
N ILE A 107 1.12 5.49 9.71
CA ILE A 107 0.65 6.43 10.74
C ILE A 107 0.20 7.75 10.08
N GLY A 108 0.98 8.30 9.15
CA GLY A 108 0.59 9.49 8.40
C GLY A 108 -0.72 9.29 7.61
N ALA A 109 -0.89 8.13 6.98
CA ALA A 109 -2.11 7.78 6.27
C ALA A 109 -3.33 7.62 7.22
N MET A 110 -3.12 7.05 8.40
CA MET A 110 -4.14 6.93 9.42
C MET A 110 -4.59 8.32 9.93
N HIS A 111 -3.67 9.24 10.17
CA HIS A 111 -3.98 10.63 10.53
C HIS A 111 -4.74 11.36 9.40
N ALA A 112 -4.42 11.06 8.14
CA ALA A 112 -5.19 11.55 6.99
C ALA A 112 -6.59 10.93 6.88
N GLY A 113 -6.93 9.95 7.75
CA GLY A 113 -8.20 9.27 7.80
C GLY A 113 -8.41 8.24 6.69
N ILE A 114 -7.33 7.62 6.20
CA ILE A 114 -7.43 6.45 5.32
C ILE A 114 -8.02 5.28 6.12
N PRO A 115 -9.02 4.56 5.58
CA PRO A 115 -9.64 3.44 6.27
C PRO A 115 -8.61 2.36 6.64
N PRO A 116 -8.72 1.73 7.83
CA PRO A 116 -7.77 0.71 8.29
C PRO A 116 -7.54 -0.42 7.28
N ILE A 117 -8.61 -0.89 6.64
CA ILE A 117 -8.52 -1.98 5.64
C ILE A 117 -7.68 -1.57 4.43
N VAL A 118 -7.85 -0.36 3.90
CA VAL A 118 -7.05 0.18 2.79
C VAL A 118 -5.59 0.34 3.22
N ASN A 119 -5.39 0.86 4.43
CA ASN A 119 -4.05 1.06 4.99
C ASN A 119 -3.31 -0.26 5.18
N ASP A 120 -4.00 -1.30 5.65
CA ASP A 120 -3.43 -2.64 5.83
C ASP A 120 -3.10 -3.29 4.48
N GLN A 121 -4.00 -3.26 3.52
CA GLN A 121 -3.80 -3.84 2.19
C GLN A 121 -2.60 -3.21 1.47
N LEU A 122 -2.49 -1.87 1.46
CA LEU A 122 -1.33 -1.16 0.90
C LEU A 122 -0.02 -1.58 1.56
N SER A 123 0.00 -1.61 2.89
CA SER A 123 1.19 -1.95 3.65
C SER A 123 1.58 -3.43 3.51
N SER A 124 0.62 -4.34 3.49
CA SER A 124 0.86 -5.78 3.37
C SER A 124 1.34 -6.16 1.97
N ALA A 125 0.77 -5.57 0.91
CA ALA A 125 1.25 -5.75 -0.45
C ALA A 125 2.71 -5.30 -0.60
N SER A 126 3.04 -4.12 -0.07
CA SER A 126 4.42 -3.61 -0.06
C SER A 126 5.36 -4.51 0.76
N ALA A 127 4.89 -5.07 1.89
CA ALA A 127 5.69 -5.99 2.69
C ALA A 127 6.13 -7.22 1.90
N SER A 128 5.22 -7.82 1.13
CA SER A 128 5.50 -8.98 0.29
C SER A 128 6.54 -8.66 -0.78
N ILE A 129 6.38 -7.53 -1.49
CA ILE A 129 7.33 -7.09 -2.52
C ILE A 129 8.73 -6.88 -1.92
N ILE A 130 8.83 -6.22 -0.75
CA ILE A 130 10.10 -5.97 -0.06
C ILE A 130 10.73 -7.27 0.44
N TRP A 131 9.91 -8.24 0.87
CA TRP A 131 10.41 -9.55 1.29
C TRP A 131 11.08 -10.30 0.14
N ASP A 132 10.48 -10.26 -1.05
CA ASP A 132 10.96 -10.94 -2.25
C ASP A 132 12.09 -10.19 -2.98
N ALA A 133 12.32 -8.91 -2.63
CA ALA A 133 13.36 -8.07 -3.24
C ALA A 133 14.76 -8.69 -3.07
N ARG A 134 15.55 -8.64 -4.12
CA ARG A 134 16.92 -9.19 -4.16
C ARG A 134 17.98 -8.12 -4.05
N THR A 135 17.63 -6.87 -4.23
CA THR A 135 18.55 -5.72 -4.17
C THR A 135 17.96 -4.60 -3.29
N ILE A 136 18.83 -3.74 -2.79
CA ILE A 136 18.42 -2.53 -2.05
C ILE A 136 17.66 -1.58 -2.97
N ASP A 137 18.03 -1.51 -4.24
CA ASP A 137 17.37 -0.65 -5.22
C ASP A 137 15.91 -1.07 -5.45
N GLU A 138 15.60 -2.37 -5.49
CA GLU A 138 14.22 -2.86 -5.55
C GLU A 138 13.41 -2.45 -4.33
N ILE A 139 14.01 -2.48 -3.14
CA ILE A 139 13.38 -1.99 -1.91
C ILE A 139 13.10 -0.48 -1.99
N ASN A 140 14.06 0.29 -2.50
CA ASN A 140 13.92 1.74 -2.65
C ASN A 140 12.83 2.09 -3.68
N GLN A 141 12.78 1.42 -4.81
CA GLN A 141 11.73 1.59 -5.81
C GLN A 141 10.34 1.29 -5.23
N GLU A 142 10.23 0.23 -4.42
CA GLU A 142 8.98 -0.10 -3.76
C GLU A 142 8.56 0.98 -2.74
N HIS A 143 9.48 1.57 -2.00
CA HIS A 143 9.16 2.69 -1.11
C HIS A 143 8.64 3.90 -1.87
N GLU A 144 9.29 4.26 -2.98
CA GLU A 144 8.81 5.36 -3.82
C GLU A 144 7.40 5.10 -4.36
N ARG A 145 7.15 3.87 -4.84
CA ARG A 145 5.84 3.44 -5.32
C ARG A 145 4.80 3.56 -4.20
N LEU A 146 5.11 3.03 -3.02
CA LEU A 146 4.23 3.05 -1.85
C LEU A 146 3.88 4.48 -1.41
N ILE A 147 4.89 5.37 -1.31
CA ILE A 147 4.69 6.78 -0.96
C ILE A 147 3.76 7.46 -1.97
N ARG A 148 3.98 7.26 -3.27
CA ARG A 148 3.13 7.81 -4.33
C ARG A 148 1.69 7.33 -4.20
N GLU A 149 1.49 6.04 -3.99
CA GLU A 149 0.18 5.41 -3.89
C GLU A 149 -0.60 5.92 -2.65
N TYR A 150 0.05 5.99 -1.49
CA TYR A 150 -0.56 6.59 -0.30
C TYR A 150 -0.94 8.05 -0.50
N CYS A 151 -0.03 8.85 -1.02
CA CYS A 151 -0.30 10.27 -1.26
C CYS A 151 -1.43 10.48 -2.28
N GLN A 152 -1.51 9.66 -3.33
CA GLN A 152 -2.62 9.71 -4.30
C GLN A 152 -3.96 9.34 -3.66
N THR A 153 -3.98 8.26 -2.86
CA THR A 153 -5.17 7.83 -2.12
C THR A 153 -5.67 8.91 -1.17
N ILE A 154 -4.75 9.55 -0.43
CA ILE A 154 -5.07 10.67 0.47
C ILE A 154 -5.60 11.89 -0.31
N ARG A 155 -5.01 12.23 -1.45
CA ARG A 155 -5.51 13.33 -2.29
C ARG A 155 -6.92 13.05 -2.81
N ARG A 156 -7.18 11.84 -3.28
CA ARG A 156 -8.54 11.44 -3.73
C ARG A 156 -9.54 11.60 -2.59
N LYS A 157 -9.19 11.15 -1.37
CA LYS A 157 -10.04 11.35 -0.19
C LYS A 157 -10.28 12.84 0.11
N LYS A 158 -9.26 13.70 0.02
CA LYS A 158 -9.40 15.14 0.29
C LYS A 158 -10.22 15.90 -0.75
N THR A 159 -10.27 15.39 -1.99
CA THR A 159 -11.03 16.00 -3.09
C THR A 159 -12.46 15.47 -3.20
N THR A 160 -12.77 14.36 -2.53
CA THR A 160 -14.08 13.73 -2.51
C THR A 160 -14.54 13.58 -1.07
N ASP A 161 -15.77 14.00 -0.78
CA ASP A 161 -16.37 13.85 0.56
C ASP A 161 -16.94 12.42 0.73
N TYR A 162 -16.15 11.41 0.33
CA TYR A 162 -16.54 10.02 0.41
C TYR A 162 -16.37 9.47 1.83
N SER A 163 -17.35 8.67 2.25
CA SER A 163 -17.25 7.90 3.49
C SER A 163 -16.12 6.86 3.44
N HIS A 164 -15.67 6.41 4.61
CA HIS A 164 -14.68 5.33 4.72
C HIS A 164 -15.11 4.06 3.97
N LEU A 165 -16.41 3.72 4.02
CA LEU A 165 -16.97 2.59 3.29
C LEU A 165 -16.79 2.73 1.79
N THR A 166 -17.10 3.88 1.23
CA THR A 166 -16.96 4.13 -0.20
C THR A 166 -15.51 4.14 -0.65
N ILE A 167 -14.60 4.73 0.14
CA ILE A 167 -13.15 4.70 -0.14
C ILE A 167 -12.63 3.27 -0.13
N SER A 168 -13.02 2.45 0.86
CA SER A 168 -12.64 1.04 0.95
C SER A 168 -13.18 0.23 -0.22
N ALA A 169 -14.43 0.48 -0.61
CA ALA A 169 -15.04 -0.19 -1.77
C ALA A 169 -14.37 0.18 -3.09
N LEU A 170 -14.04 1.46 -3.30
CA LEU A 170 -13.28 1.92 -4.47
C LEU A 170 -11.91 1.24 -4.53
N TYR A 171 -11.20 1.23 -3.40
CA TYR A 171 -9.90 0.57 -3.32
C TYR A 171 -10.00 -0.93 -3.63
N TYR A 172 -10.96 -1.63 -3.03
CA TYR A 172 -11.22 -3.05 -3.30
C TYR A 172 -11.47 -3.30 -4.79
N LEU A 173 -12.31 -2.50 -5.43
CA LEU A 173 -12.63 -2.64 -6.86
C LEU A 173 -11.43 -2.37 -7.76
N GLU A 174 -10.62 -1.37 -7.46
CA GLU A 174 -9.43 -1.00 -8.22
C GLU A 174 -8.31 -2.06 -8.14
N HIS A 175 -8.22 -2.81 -7.03
CA HIS A 175 -7.17 -3.82 -6.85
C HIS A 175 -7.61 -5.25 -7.15
N SER A 176 -8.92 -5.50 -7.14
CA SER A 176 -9.48 -6.85 -7.38
C SER A 176 -10.23 -6.97 -8.71
N TYR A 177 -10.14 -5.99 -9.61
CA TYR A 177 -10.96 -5.95 -10.84
C TYR A 177 -10.80 -7.18 -11.72
N ALA A 178 -9.63 -7.80 -11.76
CA ALA A 178 -9.37 -9.01 -12.54
C ALA A 178 -9.97 -10.30 -11.93
N GLN A 179 -10.41 -10.24 -10.67
CA GLN A 179 -10.95 -11.38 -9.94
C GLN A 179 -12.47 -11.50 -10.10
N ALA A 180 -13.04 -12.62 -9.64
CA ALA A 180 -14.49 -12.82 -9.58
C ALA A 180 -15.11 -12.04 -8.42
N VAL A 181 -15.32 -10.73 -8.61
CA VAL A 181 -15.92 -9.83 -7.61
C VAL A 181 -17.43 -9.84 -7.71
N THR A 182 -18.09 -10.05 -6.57
CA THR A 182 -19.54 -9.89 -6.38
C THR A 182 -19.81 -8.82 -5.32
N VAL A 183 -21.04 -8.29 -5.29
CA VAL A 183 -21.42 -7.37 -4.21
C VAL A 183 -21.37 -8.08 -2.86
N GLN A 184 -21.74 -9.35 -2.83
CA GLN A 184 -21.73 -10.16 -1.61
C GLN A 184 -20.32 -10.36 -1.07
N SER A 185 -19.35 -10.71 -1.94
CA SER A 185 -17.95 -10.89 -1.52
C SER A 185 -17.35 -9.59 -1.00
N MET A 186 -17.61 -8.49 -1.70
CA MET A 186 -17.13 -7.17 -1.27
C MET A 186 -17.78 -6.69 0.03
N ALA A 187 -19.09 -6.90 0.20
CA ALA A 187 -19.81 -6.53 1.43
C ALA A 187 -19.32 -7.35 2.64
N ALA A 188 -19.01 -8.64 2.44
CA ALA A 188 -18.44 -9.50 3.47
C ALA A 188 -17.03 -9.02 3.87
N GLU A 189 -16.17 -8.67 2.91
CA GLU A 189 -14.82 -8.14 3.17
C GLU A 189 -14.86 -6.80 3.95
N LEU A 190 -15.86 -5.97 3.67
CA LEU A 190 -16.01 -4.66 4.30
C LEU A 190 -16.89 -4.67 5.56
N ASP A 191 -17.31 -5.85 6.01
CA ASP A 191 -18.17 -6.08 7.19
C ASP A 191 -19.46 -5.23 7.18
N VAL A 192 -20.15 -5.22 6.03
CA VAL A 192 -21.42 -4.50 5.85
C VAL A 192 -22.46 -5.33 5.10
N SER A 193 -23.73 -4.95 5.15
CA SER A 193 -24.76 -5.57 4.32
C SER A 193 -24.61 -5.16 2.84
N PRO A 194 -24.89 -6.06 1.87
CA PRO A 194 -24.86 -5.74 0.43
C PRO A 194 -25.73 -4.55 0.04
N ASN A 195 -26.89 -4.40 0.65
CA ASN A 195 -27.82 -3.30 0.37
C ASN A 195 -27.25 -1.96 0.85
N HIS A 196 -26.64 -1.94 2.04
CA HIS A 196 -25.99 -0.73 2.58
C HIS A 196 -24.83 -0.31 1.67
N LEU A 197 -23.98 -1.25 1.27
CA LEU A 197 -22.87 -0.99 0.36
C LEU A 197 -23.35 -0.39 -0.97
N ILE A 198 -24.35 -1.02 -1.64
CA ILE A 198 -24.88 -0.51 -2.91
C ILE A 198 -25.45 0.90 -2.75
N SER A 199 -26.26 1.11 -1.71
CA SER A 199 -26.93 2.39 -1.47
C SER A 199 -25.93 3.52 -1.21
N GLN A 200 -24.98 3.28 -0.30
CA GLN A 200 -23.98 4.28 0.08
C GLN A 200 -23.03 4.59 -1.09
N PHE A 201 -22.51 3.56 -1.76
CA PHE A 201 -21.63 3.72 -2.91
C PHE A 201 -22.34 4.47 -4.04
N LYS A 202 -23.60 4.09 -4.39
CA LYS A 202 -24.37 4.78 -5.44
C LYS A 202 -24.69 6.23 -5.08
N LYS A 203 -24.97 6.51 -3.80
CA LYS A 203 -25.21 7.87 -3.30
C LYS A 203 -23.99 8.77 -3.51
N GLU A 204 -22.80 8.26 -3.24
CA GLU A 204 -21.57 9.06 -3.25
C GLU A 204 -20.87 9.04 -4.62
N VAL A 205 -20.82 7.90 -5.32
CA VAL A 205 -20.10 7.74 -6.60
C VAL A 205 -21.02 7.94 -7.80
N GLY A 206 -22.33 7.91 -7.60
CA GLY A 206 -23.32 8.10 -8.68
C GLY A 206 -23.68 6.82 -9.44
N VAL A 207 -22.89 5.75 -9.30
CA VAL A 207 -23.12 4.45 -9.99
C VAL A 207 -23.04 3.29 -8.98
N THR A 208 -23.53 2.11 -9.36
CA THR A 208 -23.40 0.92 -8.49
C THR A 208 -21.97 0.39 -8.51
N PRO A 209 -21.54 -0.35 -7.45
CA PRO A 209 -20.20 -0.96 -7.40
C PRO A 209 -19.88 -1.83 -8.62
N LEU A 210 -20.81 -2.66 -9.07
CA LEU A 210 -20.59 -3.51 -10.26
C LEU A 210 -20.54 -2.71 -11.58
N ALA A 211 -21.28 -1.62 -11.68
CA ALA A 211 -21.17 -0.71 -12.83
C ALA A 211 -19.80 -0.04 -12.87
N TYR A 212 -19.30 0.38 -11.71
CA TYR A 212 -17.96 0.94 -11.55
C TYR A 212 -16.87 -0.10 -11.87
N LEU A 213 -17.00 -1.33 -11.37
CA LEU A 213 -16.09 -2.44 -11.69
C LEU A 213 -15.99 -2.68 -13.20
N ASN A 214 -17.13 -2.74 -13.88
CA ASN A 214 -17.15 -2.93 -15.32
C ASN A 214 -16.42 -1.80 -16.05
N ARG A 215 -16.57 -0.56 -15.60
CA ARG A 215 -15.87 0.59 -16.19
C ARG A 215 -14.35 0.48 -16.00
N ILE A 216 -13.88 0.11 -14.81
CA ILE A 216 -12.45 -0.15 -14.57
C ILE A 216 -11.92 -1.23 -15.50
N ARG A 217 -12.64 -2.37 -15.61
CA ARG A 217 -12.25 -3.48 -16.49
C ARG A 217 -12.12 -3.02 -17.95
N MET A 218 -13.04 -2.21 -18.43
CA MET A 218 -12.99 -1.67 -19.80
C MET A 218 -11.83 -0.71 -19.99
N GLN A 219 -11.46 0.10 -18.99
CA GLN A 219 -10.31 0.99 -19.05
C GLN A 219 -8.99 0.22 -19.10
N HIS A 220 -8.83 -0.82 -18.28
CA HIS A 220 -7.66 -1.70 -18.33
C HIS A 220 -7.56 -2.45 -19.66
N ALA A 221 -8.68 -2.95 -20.16
CA ALA A 221 -8.72 -3.61 -21.47
C ALA A 221 -8.33 -2.66 -22.61
N ALA A 222 -8.81 -1.42 -22.60
CA ALA A 222 -8.46 -0.40 -23.57
C ALA A 222 -6.95 -0.09 -23.55
N HIS A 223 -6.37 0.03 -22.35
CA HIS A 223 -4.93 0.18 -22.20
C HIS A 223 -4.15 -1.00 -22.80
N SER A 224 -4.56 -2.24 -22.46
CA SER A 224 -3.94 -3.45 -23.00
C SER A 224 -4.06 -3.55 -24.52
N LEU A 225 -5.21 -3.17 -25.09
CA LEU A 225 -5.42 -3.15 -26.54
C LEU A 225 -4.53 -2.15 -27.25
N ALA A 226 -4.24 -1.01 -26.64
CA ALA A 226 -3.39 0.03 -27.21
C ALA A 226 -1.88 -0.29 -27.12
N HIS A 227 -1.45 -1.17 -26.17
CA HIS A 227 -0.02 -1.41 -25.89
C HIS A 227 0.39 -2.87 -26.04
N SER A 228 -0.49 -3.79 -26.44
CA SER A 228 -0.14 -5.19 -26.62
C SER A 228 -0.82 -5.82 -27.84
N ARG A 229 -0.17 -6.87 -28.38
CA ARG A 229 -0.73 -7.72 -29.45
C ARG A 229 -1.46 -8.95 -28.91
N ALA A 230 -1.67 -9.04 -27.60
CA ALA A 230 -2.36 -10.17 -26.99
C ALA A 230 -3.73 -10.40 -27.66
N PRO A 231 -4.16 -11.64 -27.86
CA PRO A 231 -5.48 -11.96 -28.38
C PRO A 231 -6.61 -11.29 -27.55
N ILE A 232 -7.70 -10.94 -28.20
CA ILE A 232 -8.79 -10.20 -27.53
C ILE A 232 -9.40 -11.03 -26.38
N HIS A 233 -9.47 -12.36 -26.52
CA HIS A 233 -9.98 -13.22 -25.46
C HIS A 233 -9.05 -13.24 -24.24
N GLU A 234 -7.72 -13.24 -24.43
CA GLU A 234 -6.76 -13.15 -23.34
C GLU A 234 -6.86 -11.83 -22.60
N ILE A 235 -7.06 -10.72 -23.33
CA ILE A 235 -7.30 -9.41 -22.71
C ILE A 235 -8.61 -9.42 -21.91
N ALA A 236 -9.67 -10.04 -22.43
CA ALA A 236 -10.94 -10.19 -21.69
C ALA A 236 -10.73 -10.97 -20.39
N GLU A 237 -10.03 -12.09 -20.43
CA GLU A 237 -9.71 -12.93 -19.28
C GLU A 237 -8.83 -12.16 -18.27
N SER A 238 -7.82 -11.43 -18.74
CA SER A 238 -6.92 -10.65 -17.87
C SER A 238 -7.63 -9.54 -17.08
N VAL A 239 -8.77 -9.08 -17.56
CA VAL A 239 -9.62 -8.13 -16.83
C VAL A 239 -10.80 -8.79 -16.11
N GLY A 240 -10.79 -10.11 -15.96
CA GLY A 240 -11.77 -10.87 -15.21
C GLY A 240 -13.11 -11.10 -15.95
N ILE A 241 -13.11 -11.14 -17.28
CA ILE A 241 -14.30 -11.40 -18.11
C ILE A 241 -14.03 -12.64 -18.98
N MET A 242 -14.61 -13.79 -18.58
CA MET A 242 -14.41 -15.07 -19.28
C MET A 242 -15.23 -15.18 -20.57
N ASP A 243 -16.38 -14.49 -20.65
CA ASP A 243 -17.24 -14.49 -21.85
C ASP A 243 -16.78 -13.39 -22.83
N ALA A 244 -16.13 -13.81 -23.92
CA ALA A 244 -15.63 -12.93 -24.95
C ALA A 244 -16.74 -12.14 -25.66
N ASN A 245 -17.94 -12.71 -25.84
CA ASN A 245 -19.06 -12.01 -26.46
C ASN A 245 -19.61 -10.90 -25.54
N TYR A 246 -19.74 -11.22 -24.26
CA TYR A 246 -20.09 -10.24 -23.25
C TYR A 246 -19.05 -9.11 -23.18
N PHE A 247 -17.75 -9.45 -23.20
CA PHE A 247 -16.67 -8.48 -23.25
C PHE A 247 -16.79 -7.52 -24.45
N VAL A 248 -16.92 -8.04 -25.68
CA VAL A 248 -17.04 -7.23 -26.89
C VAL A 248 -18.25 -6.30 -26.82
N LYS A 249 -19.40 -6.81 -26.35
CA LYS A 249 -20.60 -6.00 -26.18
C LYS A 249 -20.41 -4.86 -25.16
N ARG A 250 -19.78 -5.15 -24.03
CA ARG A 250 -19.51 -4.16 -22.97
C ARG A 250 -18.48 -3.13 -23.40
N PHE A 251 -17.41 -3.58 -24.06
CA PHE A 251 -16.37 -2.70 -24.57
C PHE A 251 -16.93 -1.71 -25.61
N LYS A 252 -17.73 -2.20 -26.56
CA LYS A 252 -18.39 -1.34 -27.56
C LYS A 252 -19.37 -0.35 -26.92
N ALA A 253 -20.05 -0.73 -25.85
CA ALA A 253 -20.95 0.18 -25.12
C ALA A 253 -20.19 1.31 -24.42
N GLU A 254 -18.97 1.08 -23.94
CA GLU A 254 -18.14 2.07 -23.24
C GLU A 254 -17.37 2.99 -24.20
N PHE A 255 -16.78 2.42 -25.26
CA PHE A 255 -15.86 3.14 -26.15
C PHE A 255 -16.42 3.43 -27.55
N GLN A 256 -17.64 2.97 -27.87
CA GLN A 256 -18.31 3.07 -29.19
C GLN A 256 -17.60 2.30 -30.32
N ASP A 257 -16.41 1.75 -30.08
CA ASP A 257 -15.62 0.89 -30.97
C ASP A 257 -15.61 -0.55 -30.48
N THR A 258 -15.55 -1.54 -31.38
CA THR A 258 -15.20 -2.91 -30.93
C THR A 258 -13.75 -2.98 -30.50
N PRO A 259 -13.35 -3.99 -29.68
CA PRO A 259 -11.95 -4.16 -29.28
C PRO A 259 -10.96 -4.17 -30.46
N SER A 260 -11.33 -4.84 -31.56
CA SER A 260 -10.50 -4.88 -32.79
C SER A 260 -10.37 -3.52 -33.46
N GLN A 261 -11.48 -2.77 -33.58
CA GLN A 261 -11.47 -1.42 -34.12
C GLN A 261 -10.68 -0.45 -33.25
N TYR A 262 -10.84 -0.56 -31.93
CA TYR A 262 -10.10 0.24 -30.95
C TYR A 262 -8.59 -0.02 -31.06
N ARG A 263 -8.17 -1.29 -31.13
CA ARG A 263 -6.78 -1.65 -31.35
C ARG A 263 -6.25 -1.07 -32.67
N ALA A 264 -6.96 -1.24 -33.77
CA ALA A 264 -6.53 -0.73 -35.08
C ALA A 264 -6.30 0.79 -35.08
N LYS A 265 -7.03 1.52 -34.23
CA LYS A 265 -7.00 2.98 -34.15
C LYS A 265 -5.95 3.53 -33.17
N TYR A 266 -5.67 2.82 -32.08
CA TYR A 266 -4.87 3.31 -30.95
C TYR A 266 -3.63 2.48 -30.62
N TYR A 267 -3.35 1.38 -31.34
CA TYR A 267 -2.16 0.57 -31.09
C TYR A 267 -0.90 1.37 -31.46
N GLN A 268 0.02 1.47 -30.47
CA GLN A 268 1.32 2.14 -30.59
C GLN A 268 2.47 1.13 -30.53
#